data_1537078f35bc343832d31807b1f910c9
#
_entry.id   1537078f35bc343832d31807b1f910c9
#
_cell.length_a   1.000
_cell.length_b   1.000
_cell.length_c   1.000
_cell.angle_alpha   90.00
_cell.angle_beta   90.00
_cell.angle_gamma   90.00
#
_symmetry.space_group_name_H-M   'P 1'
#
loop_
_entity.id
_entity.type
_entity.pdbx_description
1 polymer ?
#
loop_
_entity_poly.entity_id
_entity_poly.type
_entity_poly.pdbx_seq_one_letter_code
_entity_poly.pdbx_strand_id
1 'polypeptide(L)'
;MLIQVVHCHPLTESYDHALFRTIVETLEKGGHQVIATDLYREGFAPAMTERERLSYMGNAYDFSGVASYVDILKKVEGVILCYPHWWFSMPAVLKGWVDRVWGPGIAFTYAADGHLQPSLHNVRLLGVVTSYGSPWWVVRVFAGDPGRMMVMRGMKPLCAKGAEWLYLAHYSMDKSTPRTREAFLQKVRRRISRIR
;
A
#
# COMPACT_ATOMS: atom_id res chain seq x y z
N MET A 1 -2.57 -2.23 17.52
CA MET A 1 -3.33 -1.74 16.35
C MET A 1 -3.81 -2.89 15.51
N LEU A 2 -4.91 -2.69 14.76
CA LEU A 2 -5.29 -3.56 13.64
C LEU A 2 -4.65 -3.00 12.37
N ILE A 3 -3.79 -3.79 11.70
CA ILE A 3 -2.98 -3.35 10.54
C ILE A 3 -3.26 -4.25 9.34
N GLN A 4 -3.64 -3.65 8.21
CA GLN A 4 -3.68 -4.36 6.94
C GLN A 4 -2.32 -4.32 6.25
N VAL A 5 -1.82 -5.48 5.85
CA VAL A 5 -0.62 -5.60 5.01
C VAL A 5 -1.06 -6.08 3.63
N VAL A 6 -0.96 -5.22 2.63
CA VAL A 6 -1.39 -5.52 1.26
C VAL A 6 -0.18 -5.91 0.42
N HIS A 7 -0.18 -7.15 -0.05
CA HIS A 7 0.88 -7.71 -0.90
C HIS A 7 0.43 -7.79 -2.36
N CYS A 8 1.37 -7.52 -3.26
CA CYS A 8 1.10 -7.58 -4.70
C CYS A 8 2.29 -8.12 -5.48
N HIS A 9 2.38 -9.45 -5.62
CA HIS A 9 3.34 -10.12 -6.50
C HIS A 9 2.77 -11.47 -6.97
N PRO A 10 2.92 -11.86 -8.26
CA PRO A 10 2.35 -13.10 -8.79
C PRO A 10 3.05 -14.36 -8.27
N LEU A 11 4.34 -14.27 -7.87
CA LEU A 11 5.14 -15.42 -7.45
C LEU A 11 5.30 -15.46 -5.93
N THR A 12 4.91 -16.57 -5.32
CA THR A 12 5.09 -16.82 -3.87
C THR A 12 6.55 -17.00 -3.44
N GLU A 13 7.43 -17.35 -4.36
CA GLU A 13 8.86 -17.51 -4.11
C GLU A 13 9.65 -16.20 -4.33
N SER A 14 8.94 -15.10 -4.59
CA SER A 14 9.59 -13.80 -4.80
C SER A 14 10.19 -13.23 -3.52
N TYR A 15 11.17 -12.36 -3.69
CA TYR A 15 11.74 -11.60 -2.59
C TYR A 15 10.70 -10.67 -1.92
N ASP A 16 9.79 -10.09 -2.69
CA ASP A 16 8.72 -9.26 -2.16
C ASP A 16 7.73 -10.07 -1.31
N HIS A 17 7.51 -11.35 -1.63
CA HIS A 17 6.75 -12.24 -0.75
C HIS A 17 7.52 -12.54 0.56
N ALA A 18 8.83 -12.68 0.52
CA ALA A 18 9.65 -12.80 1.74
C ALA A 18 9.57 -11.53 2.60
N LEU A 19 9.54 -10.33 1.99
CA LEU A 19 9.30 -9.06 2.68
C LEU A 19 7.91 -9.03 3.32
N PHE A 20 6.89 -9.41 2.59
CA PHE A 20 5.50 -9.49 3.09
C PHE A 20 5.40 -10.39 4.33
N ARG A 21 5.89 -11.62 4.26
CA ARG A 21 5.93 -12.53 5.42
C ARG A 21 6.69 -11.92 6.60
N THR A 22 7.85 -11.31 6.34
CA THR A 22 8.65 -10.65 7.38
C THR A 22 7.87 -9.54 8.08
N ILE A 23 7.08 -8.75 7.34
CA ILE A 23 6.25 -7.68 7.90
C ILE A 23 5.17 -8.29 8.80
N VAL A 24 4.39 -9.26 8.29
CA VAL A 24 3.30 -9.91 9.00
C VAL A 24 3.81 -10.53 10.31
N GLU A 25 4.81 -11.40 10.23
CA GLU A 25 5.39 -12.08 11.40
C GLU A 25 5.95 -11.09 12.44
N THR A 26 6.52 -9.96 12.00
CA THR A 26 7.09 -8.97 12.91
C THR A 26 6.01 -8.17 13.62
N LEU A 27 4.92 -7.82 12.93
CA LEU A 27 3.79 -7.12 13.52
C LEU A 27 3.06 -7.99 14.53
N GLU A 28 2.80 -9.26 14.20
CA GLU A 28 2.15 -10.22 15.11
C GLU A 28 2.99 -10.45 16.37
N LYS A 29 4.31 -10.63 16.24
CA LYS A 29 5.24 -10.71 17.37
C LYS A 29 5.25 -9.42 18.22
N GLY A 30 4.96 -8.28 17.61
CA GLY A 30 4.80 -6.98 18.28
C GLY A 30 3.45 -6.78 18.97
N GLY A 31 2.55 -7.80 18.92
CA GLY A 31 1.22 -7.75 19.54
C GLY A 31 0.17 -6.98 18.71
N HIS A 32 0.41 -6.75 17.42
CA HIS A 32 -0.58 -6.19 16.52
C HIS A 32 -1.48 -7.29 15.94
N GLN A 33 -2.74 -6.94 15.67
CA GLN A 33 -3.62 -7.76 14.85
C GLN A 33 -3.35 -7.46 13.38
N VAL A 34 -3.15 -8.48 12.55
CA VAL A 34 -2.78 -8.31 11.14
C VAL A 34 -3.83 -8.91 10.22
N ILE A 35 -4.28 -8.13 9.25
CA ILE A 35 -5.03 -8.61 8.09
C ILE A 35 -4.05 -8.68 6.92
N ALA A 36 -3.64 -9.88 6.58
CA ALA A 36 -2.74 -10.16 5.47
C ALA A 36 -3.57 -10.31 4.18
N THR A 37 -3.43 -9.37 3.25
CA THR A 37 -4.15 -9.33 1.97
C THR A 37 -3.16 -9.59 0.84
N ASP A 38 -3.28 -10.72 0.14
CA ASP A 38 -2.48 -11.03 -1.06
C ASP A 38 -3.36 -10.92 -2.30
N LEU A 39 -3.24 -9.80 -3.00
CA LEU A 39 -4.11 -9.46 -4.13
C LEU A 39 -4.08 -10.48 -5.28
N TYR A 40 -2.95 -11.13 -5.51
CA TYR A 40 -2.86 -12.18 -6.54
C TYR A 40 -3.50 -13.48 -6.08
N ARG A 41 -3.31 -13.89 -4.82
CA ARG A 41 -3.90 -15.11 -4.26
C ARG A 41 -5.40 -15.01 -4.10
N GLU A 42 -5.88 -13.82 -3.78
CA GLU A 42 -7.32 -13.53 -3.66
C GLU A 42 -7.99 -13.30 -5.02
N GLY A 43 -7.24 -13.32 -6.14
CA GLY A 43 -7.78 -13.12 -7.48
C GLY A 43 -8.38 -11.72 -7.69
N PHE A 44 -7.80 -10.69 -7.05
CA PHE A 44 -8.32 -9.34 -7.16
C PHE A 44 -8.37 -8.85 -8.60
N ALA A 45 -9.56 -8.46 -9.07
CA ALA A 45 -9.76 -7.87 -10.40
C ALA A 45 -9.40 -6.37 -10.37
N PRO A 46 -8.32 -5.93 -11.06
CA PRO A 46 -7.84 -4.55 -10.92
C PRO A 46 -8.61 -3.53 -11.74
N ALA A 47 -9.29 -3.94 -12.80
CA ALA A 47 -9.98 -3.01 -13.69
C ALA A 47 -11.28 -2.49 -13.04
N MET A 48 -11.39 -1.17 -12.96
CA MET A 48 -12.63 -0.50 -12.58
C MET A 48 -13.71 -0.82 -13.62
N THR A 49 -14.88 -1.22 -13.17
CA THR A 49 -16.02 -1.50 -14.06
C THR A 49 -16.69 -0.21 -14.53
N GLU A 50 -17.45 -0.28 -15.64
CA GLU A 50 -18.25 0.83 -16.12
C GLU A 50 -19.21 1.34 -15.04
N ARG A 51 -19.86 0.44 -14.31
CA ARG A 51 -20.79 0.76 -13.22
C ARG A 51 -20.10 1.53 -12.08
N GLU A 52 -18.93 1.08 -11.65
CA GLU A 52 -18.11 1.80 -10.66
C GLU A 52 -17.75 3.19 -11.18
N ARG A 53 -17.34 3.31 -12.46
CA ARG A 53 -16.95 4.59 -13.04
C ARG A 53 -18.12 5.56 -13.18
N LEU A 54 -19.30 5.09 -13.57
CA LEU A 54 -20.51 5.93 -13.67
C LEU A 54 -20.94 6.49 -12.32
N SER A 55 -20.79 5.72 -11.23
CA SER A 55 -21.14 6.14 -9.88
C SER A 55 -20.01 6.95 -9.18
N TYR A 56 -18.79 6.99 -9.74
CA TYR A 56 -17.60 7.53 -9.08
C TYR A 56 -17.71 9.02 -8.71
N MET A 57 -18.36 9.83 -9.56
CA MET A 57 -18.51 11.28 -9.33
C MET A 57 -19.82 11.64 -8.60
N GLY A 58 -20.59 10.64 -8.21
CA GLY A 58 -21.86 10.83 -7.48
C GLY A 58 -21.68 10.63 -5.97
N ASN A 59 -22.76 10.90 -5.22
CA ASN A 59 -22.79 10.70 -3.76
C ASN A 59 -22.90 9.22 -3.33
N ALA A 60 -23.00 8.29 -4.26
CA ALA A 60 -23.18 6.86 -4.02
C ALA A 60 -22.26 6.04 -4.92
N TYR A 61 -20.94 6.07 -4.64
CA TYR A 61 -19.98 5.21 -5.32
C TYR A 61 -20.33 3.74 -5.07
N ASP A 62 -20.51 3.00 -6.15
CA ASP A 62 -20.79 1.57 -6.10
C ASP A 62 -19.49 0.76 -5.94
N PHE A 63 -19.17 0.44 -4.73
CA PHE A 63 -18.03 -0.42 -4.37
C PHE A 63 -18.44 -1.89 -4.10
N SER A 64 -19.64 -2.32 -4.55
CA SER A 64 -20.14 -3.68 -4.28
C SER A 64 -19.17 -4.78 -4.71
N GLY A 65 -18.47 -4.59 -5.82
CA GLY A 65 -17.44 -5.51 -6.31
C GLY A 65 -16.16 -5.61 -5.48
N VAL A 66 -15.97 -4.70 -4.51
CA VAL A 66 -14.78 -4.64 -3.62
C VAL A 66 -15.17 -4.40 -2.16
N ALA A 67 -16.42 -4.67 -1.80
CA ALA A 67 -16.99 -4.36 -0.49
C ALA A 67 -16.17 -4.91 0.68
N SER A 68 -15.68 -6.15 0.59
CA SER A 68 -14.86 -6.76 1.64
C SER A 68 -13.55 -5.99 1.91
N TYR A 69 -12.90 -5.48 0.86
CA TYR A 69 -11.67 -4.67 1.01
C TYR A 69 -11.98 -3.29 1.60
N VAL A 70 -13.11 -2.70 1.22
CA VAL A 70 -13.58 -1.42 1.79
C VAL A 70 -13.90 -1.57 3.27
N ASP A 71 -14.57 -2.66 3.66
CA ASP A 71 -14.89 -2.94 5.06
C ASP A 71 -13.64 -3.14 5.93
N ILE A 72 -12.60 -3.75 5.36
CA ILE A 72 -11.29 -3.84 6.01
C ILE A 72 -10.68 -2.44 6.17
N LEU A 73 -10.60 -1.65 5.09
CA LEU A 73 -10.00 -0.32 5.10
C LEU A 73 -10.67 0.62 6.11
N LYS A 74 -11.99 0.52 6.27
CA LYS A 74 -12.75 1.31 7.26
C LYS A 74 -12.45 0.93 8.71
N LYS A 75 -11.92 -0.27 8.98
CA LYS A 75 -11.69 -0.79 10.35
C LYS A 75 -10.24 -0.70 10.79
N VAL A 76 -9.29 -0.76 9.86
CA VAL A 76 -7.86 -0.82 10.18
C VAL A 76 -7.33 0.53 10.65
N GLU A 77 -6.34 0.50 11.53
CA GLU A 77 -5.62 1.67 12.04
C GLU A 77 -4.31 1.91 11.30
N GLY A 78 -3.85 0.91 10.54
CA GLY A 78 -2.65 1.00 9.73
C GLY A 78 -2.79 0.25 8.41
N VAL A 79 -2.14 0.78 7.37
CA VAL A 79 -2.02 0.13 6.05
C VAL A 79 -0.56 0.09 5.65
N ILE A 80 -0.03 -1.09 5.34
CA ILE A 80 1.33 -1.28 4.80
C ILE A 80 1.23 -1.94 3.44
N LEU A 81 1.72 -1.26 2.41
CA LEU A 81 1.78 -1.77 1.05
C LEU A 81 3.14 -2.44 0.82
N CYS A 82 3.15 -3.71 0.37
CA CYS A 82 4.34 -4.50 0.09
C CYS A 82 4.33 -4.97 -1.36
N TYR A 83 5.19 -4.38 -2.22
CA TYR A 83 5.17 -4.62 -3.64
C TYR A 83 6.48 -4.23 -4.33
N PRO A 84 6.84 -4.83 -5.49
CA PRO A 84 7.93 -4.36 -6.33
C PRO A 84 7.50 -3.15 -7.14
N HIS A 85 8.41 -2.21 -7.39
CA HIS A 85 8.16 -1.15 -8.35
C HIS A 85 8.41 -1.65 -9.78
N TRP A 86 7.36 -1.61 -10.59
CA TRP A 86 7.42 -1.84 -12.04
C TRP A 86 7.18 -0.53 -12.77
N TRP A 87 8.08 -0.16 -13.67
CA TRP A 87 8.02 1.12 -14.35
C TRP A 87 7.92 2.32 -13.39
N PHE A 88 8.72 2.27 -12.30
CA PHE A 88 8.76 3.29 -11.23
C PHE A 88 7.42 3.54 -10.53
N SER A 89 6.46 2.63 -10.66
CA SER A 89 5.12 2.75 -10.07
C SER A 89 4.66 1.45 -9.42
N MET A 90 3.45 1.44 -8.91
CA MET A 90 2.78 0.24 -8.40
C MET A 90 2.49 -0.74 -9.53
N PRO A 91 2.53 -2.07 -9.26
CA PRO A 91 1.96 -3.06 -10.17
C PRO A 91 0.50 -2.78 -10.49
N ALA A 92 0.04 -3.14 -11.69
CA ALA A 92 -1.33 -2.86 -12.16
C ALA A 92 -2.41 -3.35 -11.18
N VAL A 93 -2.22 -4.52 -10.59
CA VAL A 93 -3.19 -5.09 -9.62
C VAL A 93 -3.29 -4.23 -8.36
N LEU A 94 -2.16 -3.76 -7.81
CA LEU A 94 -2.18 -2.86 -6.65
C LEU A 94 -2.74 -1.49 -7.01
N LYS A 95 -2.39 -0.96 -8.19
CA LYS A 95 -2.96 0.32 -8.66
C LYS A 95 -4.48 0.23 -8.77
N GLY A 96 -5.00 -0.86 -9.35
CA GLY A 96 -6.43 -1.10 -9.43
C GLY A 96 -7.09 -1.26 -8.06
N TRP A 97 -6.40 -1.87 -7.08
CA TRP A 97 -6.88 -1.92 -5.71
C TRP A 97 -7.02 -0.50 -5.11
N VAL A 98 -6.02 0.36 -5.31
CA VAL A 98 -6.11 1.76 -4.88
C VAL A 98 -7.25 2.48 -5.59
N ASP A 99 -7.39 2.34 -6.91
CA ASP A 99 -8.42 3.03 -7.69
C ASP A 99 -9.85 2.64 -7.28
N ARG A 100 -10.06 1.37 -6.90
CA ARG A 100 -11.38 0.84 -6.58
C ARG A 100 -11.72 0.91 -5.09
N VAL A 101 -10.74 0.73 -4.20
CA VAL A 101 -10.96 0.65 -2.74
C VAL A 101 -10.80 2.01 -2.06
N TRP A 102 -9.90 2.88 -2.57
CA TRP A 102 -9.69 4.22 -2.03
C TRP A 102 -10.58 5.28 -2.73
N GLY A 103 -11.77 4.89 -3.12
CA GLY A 103 -12.71 5.72 -3.87
C GLY A 103 -13.44 6.78 -3.02
N PRO A 104 -14.31 7.57 -3.67
CA PRO A 104 -15.14 8.59 -3.02
C PRO A 104 -16.11 7.95 -2.03
N GLY A 105 -16.42 8.67 -0.92
CA GLY A 105 -17.24 8.15 0.18
C GLY A 105 -16.51 7.13 1.08
N ILE A 106 -15.24 6.77 0.75
CA ILE A 106 -14.41 5.83 1.48
C ILE A 106 -13.15 6.55 1.96
N ALA A 107 -12.24 6.89 1.05
CA ALA A 107 -10.98 7.56 1.38
C ALA A 107 -11.11 9.09 1.41
N PHE A 108 -12.04 9.63 0.68
CA PHE A 108 -12.33 11.06 0.63
C PHE A 108 -13.80 11.32 0.30
N THR A 109 -14.25 12.53 0.62
CA THR A 109 -15.56 13.07 0.19
C THR A 109 -15.37 14.43 -0.48
N TYR A 110 -16.39 14.91 -1.18
CA TYR A 110 -16.41 16.26 -1.71
C TYR A 110 -17.27 17.15 -0.80
N ALA A 111 -16.70 18.28 -0.37
CA ALA A 111 -17.46 19.33 0.31
C ALA A 111 -18.43 20.02 -0.67
N ALA A 112 -19.35 20.81 -0.14
CA ALA A 112 -20.35 21.55 -0.95
C ALA A 112 -19.70 22.52 -1.97
N ASP A 113 -18.49 23.01 -1.66
CA ASP A 113 -17.69 23.88 -2.53
C ASP A 113 -16.81 23.10 -3.54
N GLY A 114 -16.95 21.77 -3.58
CA GLY A 114 -16.18 20.88 -4.46
C GLY A 114 -14.78 20.52 -3.98
N HIS A 115 -14.32 21.05 -2.83
CA HIS A 115 -13.03 20.66 -2.27
C HIS A 115 -13.05 19.24 -1.73
N LEU A 116 -11.92 18.52 -1.95
CA LEU A 116 -11.74 17.17 -1.45
C LEU A 116 -11.45 17.19 0.06
N GLN A 117 -12.19 16.38 0.81
CA GLN A 117 -12.00 16.19 2.24
C GLN A 117 -11.53 14.76 2.54
N PRO A 118 -10.45 14.60 3.34
CA PRO A 118 -10.01 13.29 3.80
C PRO A 118 -11.07 12.56 4.63
N SER A 119 -11.15 11.22 4.52
CA SER A 119 -12.15 10.43 5.24
C SER A 119 -11.56 9.23 6.01
N LEU A 120 -10.28 8.86 5.77
CA LEU A 120 -9.64 7.73 6.47
C LEU A 120 -9.00 8.17 7.80
N HIS A 121 -9.79 8.80 8.68
CA HIS A 121 -9.31 9.28 9.99
C HIS A 121 -8.93 8.15 10.95
N ASN A 122 -9.35 6.91 10.67
CA ASN A 122 -8.95 5.70 11.37
C ASN A 122 -7.51 5.27 11.02
N VAL A 123 -7.00 5.58 9.82
CA VAL A 123 -5.67 5.16 9.37
C VAL A 123 -4.60 6.09 9.94
N ARG A 124 -3.94 5.66 11.01
CA ARG A 124 -2.89 6.40 11.74
C ARG A 124 -1.47 6.01 11.30
N LEU A 125 -1.34 4.95 10.51
CA LEU A 125 -0.07 4.49 9.93
C LEU A 125 -0.27 4.20 8.44
N LEU A 126 0.54 4.82 7.58
CA LEU A 126 0.65 4.44 6.18
C LEU A 126 2.10 4.06 5.87
N GLY A 127 2.32 2.82 5.47
CA GLY A 127 3.64 2.27 5.20
C GLY A 127 3.80 1.75 3.77
N VAL A 128 5.03 1.78 3.28
CA VAL A 128 5.46 1.11 2.05
C VAL A 128 6.75 0.36 2.30
N VAL A 129 6.77 -0.92 1.96
CA VAL A 129 7.98 -1.74 1.89
C VAL A 129 8.08 -2.27 0.47
N THR A 130 9.18 -1.97 -0.22
CA THR A 130 9.24 -2.16 -1.66
C THR A 130 10.63 -2.49 -2.17
N SER A 131 10.71 -3.00 -3.39
CA SER A 131 11.95 -3.23 -4.14
C SER A 131 11.97 -2.49 -5.47
N TYR A 132 13.17 -2.08 -5.91
CA TYR A 132 13.46 -1.48 -7.20
C TYR A 132 14.60 -2.23 -7.89
N GLY A 133 14.46 -2.57 -9.15
CA GLY A 133 15.58 -3.08 -9.98
C GLY A 133 16.68 -2.05 -10.10
N SER A 134 16.34 -0.79 -10.28
CA SER A 134 17.26 0.34 -10.46
C SER A 134 17.95 0.80 -9.18
N PRO A 135 19.14 1.42 -9.28
CA PRO A 135 19.82 2.04 -8.14
C PRO A 135 19.07 3.29 -7.64
N TRP A 136 19.29 3.63 -6.36
CA TRP A 136 18.57 4.71 -5.69
C TRP A 136 18.64 6.07 -6.39
N TRP A 137 19.78 6.41 -7.01
CA TRP A 137 19.97 7.69 -7.69
C TRP A 137 19.15 7.77 -8.99
N VAL A 138 19.01 6.65 -9.73
CA VAL A 138 18.12 6.60 -10.90
C VAL A 138 16.67 6.82 -10.46
N VAL A 139 16.26 6.15 -9.39
CA VAL A 139 14.88 6.26 -8.90
C VAL A 139 14.60 7.67 -8.38
N ARG A 140 15.47 8.20 -7.52
CA ARG A 140 15.21 9.45 -6.78
C ARG A 140 15.58 10.73 -7.52
N VAL A 141 16.71 10.68 -8.25
CA VAL A 141 17.23 11.90 -8.91
C VAL A 141 16.73 11.97 -10.35
N PHE A 142 16.90 10.89 -11.12
CA PHE A 142 16.52 10.90 -12.53
C PHE A 142 15.01 10.79 -12.72
N ALA A 143 14.36 9.79 -12.09
CA ALA A 143 12.92 9.51 -12.24
C ALA A 143 12.03 10.32 -11.27
N GLY A 144 12.58 10.99 -10.26
CA GLY A 144 11.82 11.79 -9.28
C GLY A 144 10.98 10.96 -8.30
N ASP A 145 11.25 9.65 -8.18
CA ASP A 145 10.58 8.70 -7.26
C ASP A 145 9.03 8.75 -7.33
N PRO A 146 8.40 8.61 -8.52
CA PRO A 146 6.98 8.86 -8.70
C PRO A 146 6.11 7.92 -7.87
N GLY A 147 6.51 6.67 -7.70
CA GLY A 147 5.77 5.71 -6.88
C GLY A 147 5.70 6.11 -5.41
N ARG A 148 6.82 6.57 -4.83
CA ARG A 148 6.83 7.11 -3.47
C ARG A 148 6.00 8.38 -3.37
N MET A 149 6.11 9.28 -4.34
CA MET A 149 5.37 10.55 -4.35
C MET A 149 3.86 10.34 -4.43
N MET A 150 3.40 9.35 -5.21
CA MET A 150 2.00 8.98 -5.28
C MET A 150 1.44 8.60 -3.90
N VAL A 151 2.12 7.75 -3.15
CA VAL A 151 1.63 7.36 -1.81
C VAL A 151 1.77 8.51 -0.81
N MET A 152 2.91 9.20 -0.80
CA MET A 152 3.19 10.26 0.18
C MET A 152 2.33 11.50 -0.02
N ARG A 153 2.06 11.90 -1.26
CA ARG A 153 1.32 13.13 -1.58
C ARG A 153 -0.12 12.88 -2.00
N GLY A 154 -0.42 11.69 -2.56
CA GLY A 154 -1.76 11.34 -3.00
C GLY A 154 -2.57 10.61 -1.94
N MET A 155 -1.98 9.61 -1.28
CA MET A 155 -2.74 8.75 -0.35
C MET A 155 -2.62 9.20 1.11
N LYS A 156 -1.41 9.52 1.60
CA LYS A 156 -1.20 9.91 3.00
C LYS A 156 -2.06 11.08 3.48
N PRO A 157 -2.30 12.14 2.69
CA PRO A 157 -3.17 13.22 3.11
C PRO A 157 -4.64 12.82 3.37
N LEU A 158 -5.07 11.67 2.86
CA LEU A 158 -6.41 11.13 3.07
C LEU A 158 -6.56 10.40 4.42
N CYS A 159 -5.43 10.09 5.07
CA CYS A 159 -5.36 9.41 6.36
C CYS A 159 -5.52 10.38 7.54
N ALA A 160 -5.46 9.86 8.76
CA ALA A 160 -5.52 10.66 9.98
C ALA A 160 -4.49 11.80 9.98
N LYS A 161 -4.86 12.95 10.54
CA LYS A 161 -3.93 14.08 10.71
C LYS A 161 -2.74 13.63 11.58
N GLY A 162 -1.52 13.77 11.05
CA GLY A 162 -0.31 13.31 11.74
C GLY A 162 -0.03 11.81 11.59
N ALA A 163 -0.73 11.10 10.69
CA ALA A 163 -0.47 9.68 10.43
C ALA A 163 1.02 9.41 10.21
N GLU A 164 1.53 8.38 10.88
CA GLU A 164 2.92 7.93 10.75
C GLU A 164 3.20 7.51 9.31
N TRP A 165 4.39 7.86 8.82
CA TRP A 165 4.86 7.52 7.49
C TRP A 165 6.06 6.59 7.56
N LEU A 166 5.92 5.40 7.00
CA LEU A 166 7.00 4.43 6.86
C LEU A 166 7.30 4.21 5.37
N TYR A 167 8.55 4.37 4.97
CA TYR A 167 8.99 4.02 3.63
C TYR A 167 10.33 3.29 3.65
N LEU A 168 10.33 2.04 3.22
CA LEU A 168 11.51 1.19 3.15
C LEU A 168 11.65 0.66 1.72
N ALA A 169 12.74 0.98 1.05
CA ALA A 169 13.01 0.54 -0.31
C ALA A 169 14.36 -0.19 -0.41
N HIS A 170 14.35 -1.34 -1.05
CA HIS A 170 15.54 -2.06 -1.49
C HIS A 170 15.83 -1.70 -2.94
N TYR A 171 16.91 -0.99 -3.17
CA TYR A 171 17.34 -0.57 -4.50
C TYR A 171 18.34 -1.56 -5.11
N SER A 172 18.51 -1.50 -6.43
CA SER A 172 19.43 -2.36 -7.21
C SER A 172 19.13 -3.86 -7.03
N MET A 173 17.84 -4.21 -7.01
CA MET A 173 17.39 -5.59 -6.82
C MET A 173 17.96 -6.54 -7.85
N ASP A 174 18.11 -6.10 -9.12
CA ASP A 174 18.66 -6.89 -10.22
C ASP A 174 20.15 -7.28 -10.00
N LYS A 175 20.86 -6.53 -9.15
CA LYS A 175 22.26 -6.79 -8.75
C LYS A 175 22.37 -7.26 -7.30
N SER A 176 21.24 -7.64 -6.67
CA SER A 176 21.24 -8.03 -5.27
C SER A 176 21.90 -9.40 -5.06
N THR A 177 22.49 -9.56 -3.90
CA THR A 177 23.04 -10.84 -3.42
C THR A 177 22.20 -11.38 -2.27
N PRO A 178 22.28 -12.66 -1.90
CA PRO A 178 21.63 -13.18 -0.69
C PRO A 178 21.97 -12.35 0.56
N ARG A 179 23.21 -11.88 0.68
CA ARG A 179 23.66 -11.03 1.80
C ARG A 179 22.93 -9.68 1.84
N THR A 180 22.80 -9.00 0.70
CA THR A 180 22.12 -7.68 0.65
C THR A 180 20.62 -7.82 0.88
N ARG A 181 20.00 -8.89 0.37
CA ARG A 181 18.59 -9.20 0.61
C ARG A 181 18.32 -9.48 2.09
N GLU A 182 19.14 -10.32 2.74
CA GLU A 182 19.00 -10.59 4.17
C GLU A 182 19.22 -9.33 5.02
N ALA A 183 20.22 -8.52 4.71
CA ALA A 183 20.45 -7.26 5.41
C ALA A 183 19.24 -6.32 5.35
N PHE A 184 18.54 -6.28 4.21
CA PHE A 184 17.32 -5.48 4.09
C PHE A 184 16.14 -6.10 4.83
N LEU A 185 15.97 -7.43 4.84
CA LEU A 185 14.96 -8.12 5.68
C LEU A 185 15.16 -7.76 7.17
N GLN A 186 16.39 -7.78 7.65
CA GLN A 186 16.73 -7.36 9.03
C GLN A 186 16.40 -5.88 9.29
N LYS A 187 16.65 -5.01 8.31
CA LYS A 187 16.26 -3.60 8.39
C LYS A 187 14.74 -3.47 8.50
N VAL A 188 13.97 -4.23 7.71
CA VAL A 188 12.50 -4.25 7.77
C VAL A 188 12.05 -4.71 9.15
N ARG A 189 12.55 -5.84 9.67
CA ARG A 189 12.23 -6.33 11.03
C ARG A 189 12.44 -5.23 12.08
N ARG A 190 13.62 -4.59 12.10
CA ARG A 190 13.94 -3.53 13.07
C ARG A 190 13.05 -2.30 12.95
N ARG A 191 12.57 -1.96 11.76
CA ARG A 191 11.72 -0.78 11.57
C ARG A 191 10.26 -1.09 11.90
N ILE A 192 9.77 -2.25 11.50
CA ILE A 192 8.41 -2.72 11.78
C ILE A 192 8.21 -2.97 13.28
N SER A 193 9.20 -3.55 13.99
CA SER A 193 9.09 -3.79 15.43
C SER A 193 9.05 -2.52 16.31
N ARG A 194 9.21 -1.33 15.72
CA ARG A 194 9.09 -0.03 16.42
C ARG A 194 7.70 0.61 16.28
N ILE A 195 6.84 0.04 15.47
CA ILE A 195 5.44 0.47 15.35
C ILE A 195 4.74 0.20 16.68
N ARG A 196 3.96 1.19 17.18
CA ARG A 196 3.29 1.15 18.49
C ARG A 196 1.77 1.22 18.37
#